data_2d3dea476fce98ef5984c8b01c88bd68
#
_entry.id   2d3dea476fce98ef5984c8b01c88bd68
#
_cell.length_a   1.000
_cell.length_b   1.000
_cell.length_c   1.000
_cell.angle_alpha   90.00
_cell.angle_beta   90.00
_cell.angle_gamma   90.00
#
_symmetry.space_group_name_H-M   'P 1'
#
loop_
_entity.id
_entity.type
_entity.pdbx_description
1 polymer ?
#
loop_
_entity_poly.entity_id
_entity_poly.type
_entity_poly.pdbx_seq_one_letter_code
_entity_poly.pdbx_strand_id
1 'polypeptide(L)'
;MIFFNLFRRNFAIIFAAFIFITFLNSCGIWDPADARKIPANADERVKKNLEEGKGFTIMGGGKGGTTYQFASSNPMWRASLEILDFLPLANVDYSGGIISTDWYNEGTASDESIKITIRFLTNEVRSDGLKIIIHKKKCIIGQGCAVSKITSALENELQIAILKKAVIFEKELNSKKKKRRPEIK
;
A
#
# COMPACT_ATOMS: atom_id res chain seq x y z
N MET A 1 3.43 18.17 -66.51
CA MET A 1 2.93 18.61 -65.21
C MET A 1 1.59 18.00 -64.81
N ILE A 2 0.70 17.66 -65.68
CA ILE A 2 -0.67 17.14 -65.38
C ILE A 2 -0.63 15.72 -64.82
N PHE A 3 0.23 14.85 -65.30
CA PHE A 3 0.36 13.47 -64.87
C PHE A 3 0.85 13.32 -63.40
N PHE A 4 1.70 14.22 -62.96
CA PHE A 4 2.27 14.19 -61.60
C PHE A 4 1.22 14.63 -60.55
N ASN A 5 0.33 15.54 -60.90
CA ASN A 5 -0.76 15.98 -60.02
C ASN A 5 -1.87 14.92 -59.89
N LEU A 6 -2.14 14.17 -60.95
CA LEU A 6 -3.10 13.07 -60.90
C LEU A 6 -2.58 11.90 -60.02
N PHE A 7 -1.30 11.59 -60.11
CA PHE A 7 -0.68 10.54 -59.30
C PHE A 7 -0.67 10.92 -57.80
N ARG A 8 -0.32 12.14 -57.44
CA ARG A 8 -0.39 12.65 -56.07
C ARG A 8 -1.80 12.61 -55.50
N ARG A 9 -2.80 12.99 -56.29
CA ARG A 9 -4.20 13.01 -55.87
C ARG A 9 -4.72 11.58 -55.58
N ASN A 10 -4.43 10.64 -56.46
CA ASN A 10 -4.82 9.24 -56.26
C ASN A 10 -4.09 8.59 -55.08
N PHE A 11 -2.81 8.91 -54.90
CA PHE A 11 -2.03 8.42 -53.75
C PHE A 11 -2.59 8.97 -52.43
N ALA A 12 -2.95 10.23 -52.38
CA ALA A 12 -3.58 10.84 -51.19
C ALA A 12 -4.93 10.21 -50.85
N ILE A 13 -5.74 9.86 -51.85
CA ILE A 13 -7.04 9.21 -51.67
C ILE A 13 -6.85 7.77 -51.14
N ILE A 14 -5.88 7.02 -51.72
CA ILE A 14 -5.55 5.65 -51.26
C ILE A 14 -5.03 5.67 -49.82
N PHE A 15 -4.17 6.65 -49.49
CA PHE A 15 -3.62 6.79 -48.12
C PHE A 15 -4.70 7.16 -47.10
N ALA A 16 -5.62 8.07 -47.48
CA ALA A 16 -6.76 8.43 -46.65
C ALA A 16 -7.72 7.23 -46.43
N ALA A 17 -7.98 6.44 -47.46
CA ALA A 17 -8.77 5.23 -47.36
C ALA A 17 -8.15 4.17 -46.47
N PHE A 18 -6.81 4.02 -46.55
CA PHE A 18 -6.05 3.07 -45.68
C PHE A 18 -6.12 3.50 -44.21
N ILE A 19 -5.99 4.79 -43.91
CA ILE A 19 -6.16 5.32 -42.53
C ILE A 19 -7.58 5.06 -42.04
N PHE A 20 -8.59 5.29 -42.89
CA PHE A 20 -10.01 5.07 -42.51
C PHE A 20 -10.31 3.61 -42.22
N ILE A 21 -9.74 2.69 -42.97
CA ILE A 21 -9.89 1.22 -42.73
C ILE A 21 -9.22 0.80 -41.40
N THR A 22 -8.08 1.38 -41.02
CA THR A 22 -7.42 1.07 -39.74
C THR A 22 -8.21 1.55 -38.53
N PHE A 23 -8.98 2.64 -38.64
CA PHE A 23 -9.87 3.11 -37.58
C PHE A 23 -11.13 2.25 -37.38
N LEU A 24 -11.56 1.51 -38.40
CA LEU A 24 -12.75 0.64 -38.32
C LEU A 24 -12.50 -0.68 -37.56
N ASN A 25 -11.25 -1.07 -37.34
CA ASN A 25 -10.90 -2.30 -36.59
C ASN A 25 -10.79 -2.13 -35.09
N SER A 26 -11.19 -0.99 -34.52
CA SER A 26 -11.10 -0.68 -33.09
C SER A 26 -12.17 -1.33 -32.22
N CYS A 27 -13.06 -2.15 -32.73
CA CYS A 27 -14.19 -2.74 -31.99
C CYS A 27 -13.91 -4.14 -31.36
N GLY A 28 -12.67 -4.60 -31.32
CA GLY A 28 -12.34 -5.98 -30.92
C GLY A 28 -11.90 -6.21 -29.45
N ILE A 29 -11.89 -5.17 -28.59
CA ILE A 29 -11.30 -5.28 -27.25
C ILE A 29 -12.34 -5.38 -26.11
N TRP A 30 -13.63 -5.37 -26.45
CA TRP A 30 -14.66 -5.52 -25.44
C TRP A 30 -15.08 -7.00 -25.31
N ASP A 31 -14.62 -7.65 -24.25
CA ASP A 31 -15.07 -8.99 -23.85
C ASP A 31 -16.24 -8.81 -22.86
N PRO A 32 -17.51 -8.99 -23.31
CA PRO A 32 -18.65 -8.80 -22.44
C PRO A 32 -18.65 -9.91 -21.37
N ALA A 33 -18.69 -9.51 -20.11
CA ALA A 33 -18.80 -10.43 -18.99
C ALA A 33 -20.03 -11.34 -19.21
N ASP A 34 -19.82 -12.67 -19.21
CA ASP A 34 -20.90 -13.64 -19.37
C ASP A 34 -21.90 -13.51 -18.21
N ALA A 35 -23.06 -12.95 -18.50
CA ALA A 35 -24.13 -12.71 -17.53
C ALA A 35 -24.61 -14.00 -16.82
N ARG A 36 -24.37 -15.16 -17.41
CA ARG A 36 -24.72 -16.48 -16.82
C ARG A 36 -23.82 -16.85 -15.65
N LYS A 37 -22.61 -16.25 -15.58
CA LYS A 37 -21.63 -16.48 -14.51
C LYS A 37 -21.78 -15.50 -13.34
N ILE A 38 -22.65 -14.49 -13.50
CA ILE A 38 -22.87 -13.47 -12.49
C ILE A 38 -24.16 -13.81 -11.74
N PRO A 39 -24.13 -14.06 -10.42
CA PRO A 39 -25.33 -14.32 -9.64
C PRO A 39 -26.33 -13.17 -9.75
N ALA A 40 -27.61 -13.49 -9.88
CA ALA A 40 -28.68 -12.48 -9.96
C ALA A 40 -28.86 -11.74 -8.63
N ASN A 41 -28.59 -12.41 -7.50
CA ASN A 41 -28.71 -11.83 -6.17
C ASN A 41 -27.49 -10.92 -5.85
N ALA A 42 -27.76 -9.73 -5.31
CA ALA A 42 -26.73 -8.77 -4.94
C ALA A 42 -25.81 -9.29 -3.82
N ASP A 43 -26.37 -9.98 -2.83
CA ASP A 43 -25.61 -10.51 -1.69
C ASP A 43 -24.67 -11.64 -2.10
N GLU A 44 -25.09 -12.50 -3.02
CA GLU A 44 -24.24 -13.54 -3.59
C GLU A 44 -23.09 -12.96 -4.42
N ARG A 45 -23.33 -11.86 -5.15
CA ARG A 45 -22.29 -11.14 -5.89
C ARG A 45 -21.25 -10.54 -4.94
N VAL A 46 -21.73 -9.92 -3.86
CA VAL A 46 -20.85 -9.36 -2.84
C VAL A 46 -20.02 -10.46 -2.19
N LYS A 47 -20.65 -11.56 -1.78
CA LYS A 47 -19.96 -12.71 -1.19
C LYS A 47 -18.91 -13.29 -2.14
N LYS A 48 -19.27 -13.51 -3.41
CA LYS A 48 -18.36 -14.01 -4.43
C LYS A 48 -17.18 -13.05 -4.67
N ASN A 49 -17.45 -11.75 -4.74
CA ASN A 49 -16.40 -10.75 -4.90
C ASN A 49 -15.45 -10.69 -3.69
N LEU A 50 -15.97 -10.87 -2.47
CA LEU A 50 -15.16 -10.96 -1.25
C LEU A 50 -14.29 -12.23 -1.25
N GLU A 51 -14.85 -13.37 -1.65
CA GLU A 51 -14.13 -14.65 -1.76
C GLU A 51 -13.05 -14.61 -2.85
N GLU A 52 -13.33 -13.95 -3.98
CA GLU A 52 -12.40 -13.75 -5.09
C GLU A 52 -11.42 -12.59 -4.86
N GLY A 53 -11.55 -11.82 -3.76
CA GLY A 53 -10.72 -10.67 -3.45
C GLY A 53 -10.94 -9.48 -4.39
N LYS A 54 -12.10 -9.40 -5.05
CA LYS A 54 -12.49 -8.29 -5.91
C LYS A 54 -13.21 -7.23 -5.09
N GLY A 55 -12.45 -6.34 -4.46
CA GLY A 55 -13.00 -5.17 -3.77
C GLY A 55 -13.50 -4.09 -4.72
N PHE A 56 -14.20 -3.09 -4.18
CA PHE A 56 -14.68 -1.93 -4.93
C PHE A 56 -13.49 -1.08 -5.44
N THR A 57 -13.33 -1.03 -6.75
CA THR A 57 -12.30 -0.19 -7.40
C THR A 57 -12.96 1.07 -7.91
N ILE A 58 -12.65 2.23 -7.32
CA ILE A 58 -13.20 3.55 -7.70
C ILE A 58 -12.69 4.01 -9.08
N MET A 59 -11.59 3.45 -9.56
CA MET A 59 -11.00 3.82 -10.84
C MET A 59 -10.83 2.57 -11.70
N GLY A 60 -11.54 2.54 -12.82
CA GLY A 60 -11.67 1.38 -13.69
C GLY A 60 -10.37 0.86 -14.27
N GLY A 61 -10.32 -0.47 -14.42
CA GLY A 61 -9.55 -1.13 -15.45
C GLY A 61 -8.08 -1.36 -15.18
N GLY A 62 -7.75 -2.21 -14.23
CA GLY A 62 -6.44 -2.87 -14.15
C GLY A 62 -6.59 -4.23 -13.48
N LYS A 63 -6.04 -5.27 -14.05
CA LYS A 63 -5.87 -6.61 -13.45
C LYS A 63 -4.92 -6.56 -12.23
N GLY A 64 -5.24 -5.75 -11.25
CA GLY A 64 -4.54 -5.62 -9.99
C GLY A 64 -5.56 -5.09 -9.01
N GLY A 65 -6.30 -5.98 -8.33
CA GLY A 65 -7.13 -5.58 -7.22
C GLY A 65 -6.25 -4.78 -6.26
N THR A 66 -6.55 -3.50 -6.08
CA THR A 66 -6.08 -2.75 -4.93
C THR A 66 -6.75 -3.38 -3.72
N THR A 67 -6.22 -4.50 -3.32
CA THR A 67 -6.56 -5.06 -2.03
C THR A 67 -6.06 -4.05 -1.02
N TYR A 68 -6.94 -3.59 -0.14
CA TYR A 68 -6.59 -2.90 1.10
C TYR A 68 -5.79 -3.86 2.02
N GLN A 69 -4.79 -4.52 1.48
CA GLN A 69 -3.84 -5.35 2.22
C GLN A 69 -2.65 -4.52 2.72
N PHE A 70 -2.84 -3.21 2.84
CA PHE A 70 -1.76 -2.35 3.25
C PHE A 70 -1.20 -2.77 4.60
N ALA A 71 -2.03 -2.97 5.60
CA ALA A 71 -1.60 -3.39 6.92
C ALA A 71 -1.01 -4.82 6.94
N SER A 72 -1.39 -5.68 5.98
CA SER A 72 -0.95 -7.08 5.92
C SER A 72 0.18 -7.33 4.92
N SER A 73 0.43 -6.44 3.95
CA SER A 73 1.41 -6.65 2.88
C SER A 73 2.76 -5.99 3.15
N ASN A 74 2.83 -4.93 3.96
CA ASN A 74 4.10 -4.33 4.34
C ASN A 74 4.67 -5.01 5.59
N PRO A 75 5.78 -5.74 5.49
CA PRO A 75 6.38 -6.46 6.62
C PRO A 75 6.81 -5.54 7.77
N MET A 76 7.37 -4.38 7.47
CA MET A 76 7.81 -3.42 8.49
C MET A 76 6.63 -2.81 9.24
N TRP A 77 5.55 -2.49 8.53
CA TRP A 77 4.33 -1.98 9.15
C TRP A 77 3.72 -2.97 10.12
N ARG A 78 3.53 -4.23 9.69
CA ARG A 78 3.04 -5.30 10.55
C ARG A 78 3.93 -5.52 11.76
N ALA A 79 5.24 -5.56 11.55
CA ALA A 79 6.21 -5.72 12.63
C ALA A 79 6.14 -4.59 13.65
N SER A 80 5.96 -3.35 13.18
CA SER A 80 5.85 -2.19 14.07
C SER A 80 4.59 -2.22 14.92
N LEU A 81 3.45 -2.59 14.33
CA LEU A 81 2.19 -2.74 15.07
C LEU A 81 2.31 -3.83 16.14
N GLU A 82 2.91 -4.98 15.80
CA GLU A 82 3.09 -6.09 16.76
C GLU A 82 4.07 -5.76 17.88
N ILE A 83 5.14 -5.01 17.57
CA ILE A 83 6.11 -4.58 18.59
C ILE A 83 5.52 -3.51 19.53
N LEU A 84 4.62 -2.67 18.99
CA LEU A 84 3.97 -1.61 19.78
C LEU A 84 2.63 -2.01 20.40
N ASP A 85 2.19 -3.27 20.26
CA ASP A 85 0.85 -3.74 20.65
C ASP A 85 0.53 -3.49 22.14
N PHE A 86 1.55 -3.46 23.00
CA PHE A 86 1.40 -3.19 24.43
C PHE A 86 1.19 -1.70 24.76
N LEU A 87 1.35 -0.78 23.78
CA LEU A 87 1.21 0.65 23.98
C LEU A 87 -0.11 1.16 23.36
N PRO A 88 -0.78 2.12 24.03
CA PRO A 88 -1.93 2.77 23.42
C PRO A 88 -1.49 3.57 22.19
N LEU A 89 -2.14 3.33 21.05
CA LEU A 89 -1.88 4.03 19.81
C LEU A 89 -2.77 5.27 19.70
N ALA A 90 -2.17 6.44 19.46
CA ALA A 90 -2.88 7.70 19.27
C ALA A 90 -3.19 7.98 17.81
N ASN A 91 -2.28 7.65 16.90
CA ASN A 91 -2.47 7.85 15.48
C ASN A 91 -1.79 6.73 14.68
N VAL A 92 -2.54 6.17 13.72
CA VAL A 92 -2.08 5.15 12.80
C VAL A 92 -2.51 5.57 11.40
N ASP A 93 -1.60 6.22 10.67
CA ASP A 93 -1.83 6.65 9.28
C ASP A 93 -0.94 5.83 8.35
N TYR A 94 -1.55 4.86 7.68
CA TYR A 94 -0.84 4.02 6.74
C TYR A 94 -0.40 4.80 5.50
N SER A 95 -1.26 5.66 4.95
CA SER A 95 -0.97 6.44 3.74
C SER A 95 0.14 7.46 3.97
N GLY A 96 0.15 8.09 5.15
CA GLY A 96 1.22 8.97 5.58
C GLY A 96 2.47 8.25 6.09
N GLY A 97 2.41 6.93 6.25
CA GLY A 97 3.52 6.13 6.73
C GLY A 97 3.92 6.48 8.17
N ILE A 98 2.94 6.70 9.04
CA ILE A 98 3.19 7.13 10.42
C ILE A 98 2.38 6.28 11.41
N ILE A 99 3.07 5.78 12.46
CA ILE A 99 2.46 5.23 13.66
C ILE A 99 2.94 6.07 14.85
N SER A 100 2.02 6.52 15.67
CA SER A 100 2.32 7.27 16.88
C SER A 100 1.56 6.70 18.07
N THR A 101 2.27 6.41 19.16
CA THR A 101 1.64 6.01 20.43
C THR A 101 1.05 7.24 21.12
N ASP A 102 0.21 7.01 22.12
CA ASP A 102 -0.10 8.03 23.10
C ASP A 102 1.05 8.15 24.10
N TRP A 103 0.92 9.10 25.04
CA TRP A 103 1.87 9.24 26.14
C TRP A 103 1.74 8.03 27.08
N TYR A 104 2.82 7.30 27.23
CA TYR A 104 2.91 6.12 28.07
C TYR A 104 3.83 6.38 29.27
N ASN A 105 3.40 5.88 30.41
CA ASN A 105 4.12 5.98 31.68
C ASN A 105 4.19 4.58 32.31
N GLU A 106 5.35 4.12 32.71
CA GLU A 106 5.54 2.80 33.34
C GLU A 106 5.08 2.74 34.81
N GLY A 107 4.44 3.78 35.31
CA GLY A 107 3.81 3.76 36.64
C GLY A 107 4.74 4.04 37.83
N THR A 108 6.05 4.03 37.64
CA THR A 108 7.02 4.28 38.73
C THR A 108 7.37 5.75 38.91
N ALA A 109 7.21 6.55 37.85
CA ALA A 109 7.44 8.00 37.87
C ALA A 109 6.22 8.69 37.24
N SER A 110 5.30 9.16 38.06
CA SER A 110 4.07 9.82 37.61
C SER A 110 4.28 11.13 36.85
N ASP A 111 5.47 11.69 36.94
CA ASP A 111 5.87 12.96 36.34
C ASP A 111 6.49 12.82 34.95
N GLU A 112 6.88 11.61 34.53
CA GLU A 112 7.51 11.38 33.24
C GLU A 112 6.69 10.44 32.35
N SER A 113 6.55 10.77 31.06
CA SER A 113 5.93 9.91 30.04
C SER A 113 6.69 9.98 28.74
N ILE A 114 6.62 8.91 27.98
CA ILE A 114 7.23 8.82 26.65
C ILE A 114 6.17 8.68 25.57
N LYS A 115 6.47 9.17 24.39
CA LYS A 115 5.69 9.02 23.18
C LYS A 115 6.60 8.55 22.07
N ILE A 116 6.25 7.46 21.40
CA ILE A 116 7.02 6.88 20.32
C ILE A 116 6.31 7.19 19.00
N THR A 117 7.06 7.69 18.03
CA THR A 117 6.58 7.90 16.66
C THR A 117 7.47 7.17 15.70
N ILE A 118 6.89 6.30 14.88
CA ILE A 118 7.58 5.57 13.80
C ILE A 118 7.16 6.20 12.47
N ARG A 119 8.14 6.57 11.65
CA ARG A 119 7.92 7.06 10.28
C ARG A 119 8.53 6.07 9.30
N PHE A 120 7.74 5.62 8.35
CA PHE A 120 8.19 4.75 7.27
C PHE A 120 8.64 5.62 6.09
N LEU A 121 9.87 5.44 5.67
CA LEU A 121 10.48 6.21 4.58
C LEU A 121 10.49 5.42 3.27
N THR A 122 10.46 4.08 3.37
CA THR A 122 10.36 3.16 2.24
C THR A 122 9.50 1.95 2.62
N ASN A 123 9.10 1.17 1.61
CA ASN A 123 8.37 -0.10 1.81
C ASN A 123 9.31 -1.32 1.89
N GLU A 124 10.61 -1.10 1.75
CA GLU A 124 11.61 -2.16 1.79
C GLU A 124 12.10 -2.42 3.22
N VAL A 125 12.41 -3.67 3.54
CA VAL A 125 12.95 -4.06 4.85
C VAL A 125 14.42 -3.68 4.93
N ARG A 126 14.67 -2.43 5.33
CA ARG A 126 16.00 -1.82 5.44
C ARG A 126 16.08 -0.96 6.70
N SER A 127 17.29 -0.80 7.23
CA SER A 127 17.52 0.03 8.44
C SER A 127 17.19 1.50 8.23
N ASP A 128 17.46 2.04 7.04
CA ASP A 128 17.12 3.40 6.64
C ASP A 128 15.67 3.55 6.17
N GLY A 129 14.92 2.45 6.09
CA GLY A 129 13.51 2.43 5.68
C GLY A 129 12.54 2.91 6.76
N LEU A 130 12.98 3.05 8.01
CA LEU A 130 12.16 3.56 9.10
C LEU A 130 12.95 4.52 9.99
N LYS A 131 12.24 5.50 10.54
CA LYS A 131 12.78 6.45 11.49
C LYS A 131 11.94 6.44 12.76
N ILE A 132 12.59 6.17 13.89
CA ILE A 132 11.95 6.18 15.20
C ILE A 132 12.29 7.52 15.87
N ILE A 133 11.29 8.11 16.50
CA ILE A 133 11.42 9.39 17.21
C ILE A 133 10.77 9.19 18.58
N ILE A 134 11.52 9.47 19.64
CA ILE A 134 11.02 9.36 20.99
C ILE A 134 10.94 10.74 21.62
N HIS A 135 9.77 11.10 22.11
CA HIS A 135 9.56 12.30 22.92
C HIS A 135 9.33 11.90 24.37
N LYS A 136 9.97 12.66 25.24
CA LYS A 136 9.78 12.59 26.69
C LYS A 136 9.03 13.83 27.15
N LYS A 137 7.98 13.62 27.93
CA LYS A 137 7.25 14.67 28.62
C LYS A 137 7.56 14.55 30.11
N LYS A 138 7.98 15.63 30.71
CA LYS A 138 8.20 15.75 32.15
C LYS A 138 7.33 16.85 32.70
N CYS A 139 6.49 16.52 33.69
CA CYS A 139 5.58 17.45 34.35
C CYS A 139 6.10 17.77 35.76
N ILE A 140 6.14 19.05 36.14
CA ILE A 140 6.51 19.49 37.46
C ILE A 140 5.25 20.10 38.10
N ILE A 141 4.91 19.64 39.29
CA ILE A 141 3.75 20.13 40.04
C ILE A 141 3.88 21.65 40.20
N GLY A 142 2.85 22.40 39.74
CA GLY A 142 2.82 23.86 39.81
C GLY A 142 3.59 24.59 38.69
N GLN A 143 4.33 23.93 37.83
CA GLN A 143 5.13 24.58 36.77
C GLN A 143 4.76 24.13 35.32
N GLY A 144 3.86 23.14 35.20
CA GLY A 144 3.44 22.61 33.88
C GLY A 144 4.34 21.48 33.35
N CYS A 145 4.16 21.13 32.06
CA CYS A 145 4.85 20.02 31.43
C CYS A 145 5.79 20.50 30.32
N ALA A 146 7.03 20.02 30.33
CA ALA A 146 8.00 20.22 29.26
C ALA A 146 8.07 18.95 28.39
N VAL A 147 8.12 19.13 27.06
CA VAL A 147 8.29 18.06 26.08
C VAL A 147 9.61 18.25 25.35
N SER A 148 10.43 17.20 25.30
CA SER A 148 11.68 17.20 24.57
C SER A 148 11.85 15.94 23.75
N LYS A 149 12.48 16.03 22.60
CA LYS A 149 12.97 14.87 21.87
C LYS A 149 14.18 14.29 22.60
N ILE A 150 14.20 13.00 22.80
CA ILE A 150 15.34 12.30 23.39
C ILE A 150 15.96 11.34 22.39
N THR A 151 17.28 11.18 22.44
CA THR A 151 18.00 10.09 21.78
C THR A 151 18.35 9.08 22.85
N SER A 152 17.84 7.86 22.73
CA SER A 152 18.04 6.81 23.73
C SER A 152 18.38 5.48 23.06
N ALA A 153 18.94 4.55 23.83
CA ALA A 153 19.19 3.17 23.38
C ALA A 153 17.89 2.50 22.85
N LEU A 154 16.76 2.87 23.42
CA LEU A 154 15.42 2.38 23.03
C LEU A 154 15.11 2.62 21.53
N GLU A 155 15.58 3.74 20.95
CA GLU A 155 15.39 4.01 19.51
C GLU A 155 16.04 2.91 18.66
N ASN A 156 17.28 2.55 18.97
CA ASN A 156 18.03 1.51 18.27
C ASN A 156 17.47 0.10 18.56
N GLU A 157 17.08 -0.17 19.79
CA GLU A 157 16.51 -1.46 20.21
C GLU A 157 15.19 -1.72 19.49
N LEU A 158 14.29 -0.75 19.43
CA LEU A 158 13.04 -0.81 18.68
C LEU A 158 13.29 -1.01 17.18
N GLN A 159 14.25 -0.26 16.61
CA GLN A 159 14.59 -0.41 15.21
C GLN A 159 15.05 -1.84 14.88
N ILE A 160 15.94 -2.38 15.68
CA ILE A 160 16.44 -3.76 15.52
C ILE A 160 15.31 -4.77 15.69
N ALA A 161 14.47 -4.60 16.70
CA ALA A 161 13.35 -5.50 16.96
C ALA A 161 12.36 -5.51 15.80
N ILE A 162 11.98 -4.34 15.29
CA ILE A 162 11.07 -4.20 14.15
C ILE A 162 11.67 -4.83 12.90
N LEU A 163 12.94 -4.56 12.59
CA LEU A 163 13.59 -5.12 11.41
C LEU A 163 13.70 -6.65 11.48
N LYS A 164 14.08 -7.21 12.63
CA LYS A 164 14.12 -8.67 12.82
C LYS A 164 12.75 -9.31 12.57
N LYS A 165 11.69 -8.71 13.10
CA LYS A 165 10.32 -9.21 12.93
C LYS A 165 9.85 -9.05 11.47
N ALA A 166 10.18 -7.91 10.84
CA ALA A 166 9.84 -7.64 9.45
C ALA A 166 10.44 -8.66 8.48
N VAL A 167 11.69 -9.08 8.68
CA VAL A 167 12.33 -10.13 7.88
C VAL A 167 11.57 -11.46 7.95
N ILE A 168 11.03 -11.80 9.11
CA ILE A 168 10.20 -13.01 9.27
C ILE A 168 8.94 -12.91 8.43
N PHE A 169 8.23 -11.78 8.53
CA PHE A 169 7.01 -11.53 7.76
C PHE A 169 7.25 -11.47 6.25
N GLU A 170 8.38 -10.90 5.83
CA GLU A 170 8.77 -10.88 4.42
C GLU A 170 8.99 -12.29 3.86
N LYS A 171 9.67 -13.16 4.61
CA LYS A 171 9.86 -14.58 4.23
C LYS A 171 8.52 -15.31 4.10
N GLU A 172 7.60 -15.09 5.03
CA GLU A 172 6.24 -15.66 4.97
C GLU A 172 5.48 -15.20 3.73
N LEU A 173 5.54 -13.90 3.41
CA LEU A 173 4.88 -13.35 2.22
C LEU A 173 5.45 -13.93 0.94
N ASN A 174 6.78 -14.05 0.86
CA ASN A 174 7.45 -14.61 -0.31
C ASN A 174 7.13 -16.10 -0.48
N SER A 175 7.06 -16.87 0.59
CA SER A 175 6.66 -18.29 0.54
C SER A 175 5.22 -18.47 0.06
N LYS A 176 4.29 -17.62 0.53
CA LYS A 176 2.89 -17.62 0.08
C LYS A 176 2.76 -17.22 -1.39
N LYS A 177 3.55 -16.24 -1.86
CA LYS A 177 3.59 -15.85 -3.29
C LYS A 177 4.09 -16.99 -4.17
N LYS A 178 5.13 -17.72 -3.73
CA LYS A 178 5.67 -18.86 -4.46
C LYS A 178 4.65 -20.00 -4.59
N LYS A 179 3.91 -20.32 -3.54
CA LYS A 179 2.84 -21.34 -3.56
C LYS A 179 1.67 -20.98 -4.48
N ARG A 180 1.39 -19.68 -4.70
CA ARG A 180 0.28 -19.21 -5.56
C ARG A 180 0.62 -19.16 -7.05
N ARG A 181 1.90 -19.28 -7.43
CA ARG A 181 2.35 -19.40 -8.82
C ARG A 181 2.56 -20.88 -9.11
N PRO A 182 1.62 -21.59 -9.78
CA PRO A 182 1.90 -22.91 -10.29
C PRO A 182 3.04 -22.76 -11.31
N GLU A 183 4.04 -23.64 -11.21
CA GLU A 183 5.06 -23.74 -12.24
C GLU A 183 4.36 -24.13 -13.54
N ILE A 184 4.36 -23.21 -14.50
CA ILE A 184 3.96 -23.51 -15.88
C ILE A 184 5.09 -24.35 -16.44
N LYS A 185 4.85 -25.67 -16.49
CA LYS A 185 5.68 -26.62 -17.23
C LYS A 185 5.30 -26.59 -18.68
#